data_ccd5d82796c434c2a6ff87c1b8fa6726
#
_entry.id   ccd5d82796c434c2a6ff87c1b8fa6726
#
_cell.length_a   1.000
_cell.length_b   1.000
_cell.length_c   1.000
_cell.angle_alpha   90.00
_cell.angle_beta   90.00
_cell.angle_gamma   90.00
#
_symmetry.space_group_name_H-M   'P 1'
#
loop_
_entity.id
_entity.type
_entity.pdbx_description
1 polymer ?
#
loop_
_entity_poly.entity_id
_entity_poly.type
_entity_poly.pdbx_seq_one_letter_code
_entity_poly.pdbx_strand_id
1 'polypeptide(L)'
;MKHNFKSKICNFVEKEIMMERKFNTRSMIFTIFGDYIRHYGNEIWIGSLIKLLEAFGHNEQAVRVAVSRMSKQGWLKSERQGNKSFYSLTEQGKVRMEEAARRIYKEPFPKWDGTWWILLYHIPENKRHLREKLRKELTWSGFGPLSNSCWITPNNLQKEINMMI
;
A
#
# COMPACT_ATOMS: atom_id res chain seq x y z
N MET A 1 2.99 37.02 24.23
CA MET A 1 3.75 35.75 24.19
C MET A 1 3.03 34.57 23.46
N LYS A 2 1.90 34.75 22.80
CA LYS A 2 1.13 33.65 22.16
C LYS A 2 1.37 33.47 20.64
N HIS A 3 2.10 34.37 19.97
CA HIS A 3 2.29 34.32 18.52
C HIS A 3 3.46 33.41 18.03
N ASN A 4 4.38 33.03 18.92
CA ASN A 4 5.59 32.32 18.52
C ASN A 4 5.44 30.78 18.52
N PHE A 5 4.39 30.27 19.16
CA PHE A 5 4.18 28.80 19.25
C PHE A 5 3.52 28.23 17.99
N LYS A 6 2.56 28.97 17.40
CA LYS A 6 1.88 28.58 16.15
C LYS A 6 2.85 28.52 14.96
N SER A 7 3.78 29.49 14.87
CA SER A 7 4.78 29.52 13.77
C SER A 7 5.79 28.40 13.87
N LYS A 8 6.21 28.00 15.08
CA LYS A 8 7.13 26.88 15.28
C LYS A 8 6.48 25.53 14.97
N ILE A 9 5.21 25.34 15.29
CA ILE A 9 4.48 24.12 14.95
C ILE A 9 4.21 24.06 13.44
N CYS A 10 3.80 25.16 12.79
CA CYS A 10 3.67 25.20 11.33
C CYS A 10 5.00 24.88 10.63
N ASN A 11 6.10 25.52 11.04
CA ASN A 11 7.41 25.26 10.45
C ASN A 11 7.94 23.84 10.73
N PHE A 12 7.61 23.25 11.89
CA PHE A 12 7.94 21.86 12.21
C PHE A 12 7.12 20.89 11.35
N VAL A 13 5.80 21.14 11.24
CA VAL A 13 4.87 20.32 10.41
C VAL A 13 5.21 20.48 8.92
N GLU A 14 5.49 21.69 8.43
CA GLU A 14 5.94 21.91 7.06
C GLU A 14 7.29 21.26 6.78
N LYS A 15 8.23 21.29 7.73
CA LYS A 15 9.54 20.66 7.61
C LYS A 15 9.47 19.13 7.67
N GLU A 16 8.57 18.56 8.45
CA GLU A 16 8.31 17.11 8.45
C GLU A 16 7.47 16.64 7.25
N ILE A 17 6.57 17.48 6.73
CA ILE A 17 5.82 17.21 5.50
C ILE A 17 6.76 17.36 4.28
N MET A 18 7.67 18.32 4.29
CA MET A 18 8.70 18.52 3.25
C MET A 18 9.95 17.65 3.44
N MET A 19 10.18 17.05 4.61
CA MET A 19 11.16 15.96 4.75
C MET A 19 10.61 14.72 4.06
N GLU A 20 10.75 14.75 2.71
CA GLU A 20 10.78 13.61 1.82
C GLU A 20 10.24 12.30 2.46
N ARG A 21 8.93 12.16 2.55
CA ARG A 21 8.37 10.82 2.45
C ARG A 21 8.75 10.33 1.07
N LYS A 22 9.94 9.76 1.00
CA LYS A 22 10.40 9.05 -0.18
C LYS A 22 9.36 7.98 -0.46
N PHE A 23 8.41 8.30 -1.32
CA PHE A 23 7.32 7.37 -1.66
C PHE A 23 7.97 6.05 -2.04
N ASN A 24 7.52 4.97 -1.44
CA ASN A 24 8.04 3.66 -1.76
C ASN A 24 7.77 3.37 -3.24
N THR A 25 8.80 3.06 -4.02
CA THR A 25 8.71 2.81 -5.47
C THR A 25 7.61 1.80 -5.81
N ARG A 26 7.44 0.75 -4.99
CA ARG A 26 6.39 -0.25 -5.16
C ARG A 26 5.00 0.35 -4.97
N SER A 27 4.78 1.18 -3.95
CA SER A 27 3.50 1.85 -3.72
C SER A 27 3.16 2.78 -4.87
N MET A 28 4.15 3.51 -5.39
CA MET A 28 3.96 4.39 -6.55
C MET A 28 3.62 3.60 -7.82
N ILE A 29 4.27 2.45 -8.06
CA ILE A 29 3.91 1.54 -9.15
C ILE A 29 2.45 1.09 -9.01
N PHE A 30 2.01 0.69 -7.81
CA PHE A 30 0.62 0.33 -7.59
C PHE A 30 -0.34 1.47 -7.90
N THR A 31 -0.05 2.68 -7.45
CA THR A 31 -0.88 3.86 -7.75
C THR A 31 -0.98 4.09 -9.26
N ILE A 32 0.14 4.04 -9.98
CA ILE A 32 0.14 4.23 -11.44
C ILE A 32 -0.68 3.14 -12.15
N PHE A 33 -0.57 1.88 -11.72
CA PHE A 33 -1.40 0.81 -12.28
C PHE A 33 -2.88 1.00 -11.95
N GLY A 34 -3.20 1.37 -10.69
CA GLY A 34 -4.57 1.52 -10.22
C GLY A 34 -5.30 2.72 -10.81
N ASP A 35 -4.64 3.84 -10.95
CA ASP A 35 -5.29 5.10 -11.32
C ASP A 35 -5.19 5.41 -12.81
N TYR A 36 -4.18 4.85 -13.50
CA TYR A 36 -3.93 5.17 -14.91
C TYR A 36 -3.91 3.94 -15.81
N ILE A 37 -2.99 3.00 -15.61
CA ILE A 37 -2.73 1.94 -16.59
C ILE A 37 -3.95 1.06 -16.83
N ARG A 38 -4.73 0.75 -15.79
CA ARG A 38 -5.96 -0.06 -15.92
C ARG A 38 -6.99 0.56 -16.89
N HIS A 39 -6.94 1.87 -17.10
CA HIS A 39 -7.84 2.59 -18.00
C HIS A 39 -7.27 2.76 -19.40
N TYR A 40 -5.99 2.43 -19.62
CA TYR A 40 -5.25 2.61 -20.88
C TYR A 40 -4.59 1.31 -21.36
N GLY A 41 -5.38 0.24 -21.51
CA GLY A 41 -4.92 -1.02 -22.09
C GLY A 41 -4.34 -2.03 -21.10
N ASN A 42 -4.32 -1.75 -19.80
CA ASN A 42 -3.87 -2.64 -18.71
C ASN A 42 -2.40 -3.06 -18.75
N GLU A 43 -1.58 -2.53 -19.66
CA GLU A 43 -0.17 -2.84 -19.76
C GLU A 43 0.68 -1.59 -19.99
N ILE A 44 1.95 -1.65 -19.60
CA ILE A 44 2.91 -0.58 -19.80
C ILE A 44 4.29 -1.13 -20.14
N TRP A 45 4.96 -0.50 -21.12
CA TRP A 45 6.37 -0.75 -21.38
C TRP A 45 7.23 -0.28 -20.21
N ILE A 46 8.24 -1.09 -19.82
CA ILE A 46 9.13 -0.77 -18.68
C ILE A 46 9.81 0.60 -18.82
N GLY A 47 10.20 0.99 -20.06
CA GLY A 47 10.81 2.30 -20.29
C GLY A 47 9.86 3.47 -20.03
N SER A 48 8.58 3.33 -20.34
CA SER A 48 7.55 4.34 -20.01
C SER A 48 7.32 4.42 -18.51
N LEU A 49 7.25 3.26 -17.84
CA LEU A 49 7.10 3.21 -16.38
C LEU A 49 8.28 3.88 -15.66
N ILE A 50 9.51 3.65 -16.12
CA ILE A 50 10.71 4.30 -15.59
C ILE A 50 10.60 5.82 -15.73
N LYS A 51 10.30 6.32 -16.94
CA LYS A 51 10.15 7.77 -17.19
C LYS A 51 9.08 8.42 -16.28
N LEU A 52 7.94 7.74 -16.11
CA LEU A 52 6.89 8.23 -15.21
C LEU A 52 7.38 8.33 -13.77
N LEU A 53 8.12 7.33 -13.29
CA LEU A 53 8.59 7.28 -11.91
C LEU A 53 9.80 8.18 -11.65
N GLU A 54 10.60 8.49 -12.68
CA GLU A 54 11.67 9.49 -12.58
C GLU A 54 11.13 10.87 -12.23
N ALA A 55 9.95 11.23 -12.73
CA ALA A 55 9.29 12.48 -12.38
C ALA A 55 8.94 12.59 -10.88
N PHE A 56 8.87 11.45 -10.18
CA PHE A 56 8.65 11.36 -8.73
C PHE A 56 9.92 11.04 -7.94
N GLY A 57 11.11 11.20 -8.55
CA GLY A 57 12.40 11.02 -7.90
C GLY A 57 12.86 9.56 -7.75
N HIS A 58 12.25 8.62 -8.45
CA HIS A 58 12.68 7.22 -8.45
C HIS A 58 13.65 6.95 -9.60
N ASN A 59 14.82 6.44 -9.29
CA ASN A 59 15.78 6.07 -10.33
C ASN A 59 15.41 4.74 -11.02
N GLU A 60 15.92 4.53 -12.22
CA GLU A 60 15.66 3.35 -13.05
C GLU A 60 15.93 2.03 -12.30
N GLN A 61 17.05 1.95 -11.58
CA GLN A 61 17.41 0.73 -10.85
C GLN A 61 16.37 0.38 -9.77
N ALA A 62 15.89 1.36 -9.01
CA ALA A 62 14.85 1.16 -8.00
C ALA A 62 13.55 0.65 -8.63
N VAL A 63 13.17 1.20 -9.79
CA VAL A 63 11.97 0.77 -10.55
C VAL A 63 12.13 -0.68 -11.01
N ARG A 64 13.25 -1.03 -11.64
CA ARG A 64 13.51 -2.40 -12.11
C ARG A 64 13.49 -3.42 -10.97
N VAL A 65 14.11 -3.10 -9.83
CA VAL A 65 14.11 -3.96 -8.64
C VAL A 65 12.69 -4.11 -8.09
N ALA A 66 11.93 -3.04 -8.01
CA ALA A 66 10.54 -3.08 -7.52
C ALA A 66 9.66 -3.94 -8.43
N VAL A 67 9.70 -3.73 -9.74
CA VAL A 67 8.97 -4.52 -10.75
C VAL A 67 9.35 -6.00 -10.68
N SER A 68 10.64 -6.34 -10.60
CA SER A 68 11.12 -7.72 -10.47
C SER A 68 10.57 -8.39 -9.20
N ARG A 69 10.58 -7.69 -8.06
CA ARG A 69 10.03 -8.19 -6.80
C ARG A 69 8.51 -8.40 -6.89
N MET A 70 7.79 -7.46 -7.50
CA MET A 70 6.33 -7.56 -7.70
C MET A 70 5.97 -8.73 -8.62
N SER A 71 6.78 -8.99 -9.66
CA SER A 71 6.60 -10.16 -10.54
C SER A 71 6.85 -11.47 -9.79
N LYS A 72 7.91 -11.56 -8.98
CA LYS A 72 8.18 -12.73 -8.14
C LYS A 72 7.09 -12.98 -7.08
N GLN A 73 6.40 -11.94 -6.64
CA GLN A 73 5.26 -12.03 -5.71
C GLN A 73 3.94 -12.35 -6.42
N GLY A 74 3.95 -12.53 -7.74
CA GLY A 74 2.76 -12.86 -8.52
C GLY A 74 1.79 -11.69 -8.75
N TRP A 75 2.21 -10.43 -8.55
CA TRP A 75 1.36 -9.26 -8.74
C TRP A 75 1.43 -8.68 -10.15
N LEU A 76 2.60 -8.79 -10.78
CA LEU A 76 2.84 -8.41 -12.16
C LEU A 76 3.24 -9.62 -13.00
N LYS A 77 2.80 -9.62 -14.23
CA LYS A 77 3.33 -10.49 -15.30
C LYS A 77 4.02 -9.63 -16.35
N SER A 78 5.00 -10.22 -17.03
CA SER A 78 5.70 -9.56 -18.12
C SER A 78 5.49 -10.31 -19.42
N GLU A 79 5.34 -9.56 -20.49
CA GLU A 79 5.31 -10.07 -21.87
C GLU A 79 6.38 -9.35 -22.69
N ARG A 80 7.12 -10.13 -23.49
CA ARG A 80 8.17 -9.58 -24.35
C ARG A 80 7.61 -9.38 -25.75
N GLN A 81 7.67 -8.14 -26.24
CA GLN A 81 7.27 -7.77 -27.59
C GLN A 81 8.49 -7.17 -28.30
N GLY A 82 9.16 -8.00 -29.11
CA GLY A 82 10.43 -7.66 -29.72
C GLY A 82 11.54 -7.43 -28.68
N ASN A 83 12.12 -6.24 -28.65
CA ASN A 83 13.15 -5.84 -27.69
C ASN A 83 12.59 -5.13 -26.46
N LYS A 84 11.26 -5.03 -26.31
CA LYS A 84 10.58 -4.35 -25.21
C LYS A 84 9.89 -5.34 -24.30
N SER A 85 9.93 -5.06 -22.99
CA SER A 85 9.18 -5.80 -21.98
C SER A 85 8.01 -4.96 -21.50
N PHE A 86 6.80 -5.49 -21.63
CA PHE A 86 5.56 -4.90 -21.14
C PHE A 86 5.14 -5.60 -19.86
N TYR A 87 4.57 -4.84 -18.96
CA TYR A 87 4.11 -5.33 -17.65
C TYR A 87 2.63 -5.05 -17.47
N SER A 88 1.92 -6.04 -16.94
CA SER A 88 0.50 -5.94 -16.59
C SER A 88 0.23 -6.61 -15.25
N LEU A 89 -0.90 -6.28 -14.62
CA LEU A 89 -1.35 -6.95 -13.40
C LEU A 89 -1.76 -8.40 -13.71
N THR A 90 -1.38 -9.32 -12.84
CA THR A 90 -1.97 -10.66 -12.78
C THR A 90 -3.39 -10.58 -12.20
N GLU A 91 -4.16 -11.67 -12.24
CA GLU A 91 -5.48 -11.71 -11.56
C GLU A 91 -5.34 -11.43 -10.06
N GLN A 92 -4.32 -12.01 -9.41
CA GLN A 92 -4.01 -11.71 -8.01
C GLN A 92 -3.68 -10.22 -7.78
N GLY A 93 -2.92 -9.62 -8.70
CA GLY A 93 -2.59 -8.19 -8.65
C GLY A 93 -3.83 -7.31 -8.83
N LYS A 94 -4.77 -7.69 -9.70
CA LYS A 94 -6.04 -6.98 -9.90
C LYS A 94 -6.91 -7.03 -8.65
N VAL A 95 -7.11 -8.22 -8.07
CA VAL A 95 -7.87 -8.37 -6.81
C VAL A 95 -7.30 -7.47 -5.71
N ARG A 96 -5.98 -7.49 -5.53
CA ARG A 96 -5.31 -6.63 -4.53
C ARG A 96 -5.49 -5.14 -4.83
N MET A 97 -5.49 -4.76 -6.10
CA MET A 97 -5.74 -3.39 -6.54
C MET A 97 -7.19 -2.95 -6.25
N GLU A 98 -8.16 -3.80 -6.51
CA GLU A 98 -9.57 -3.53 -6.24
C GLU A 98 -9.86 -3.40 -4.73
N GLU A 99 -9.21 -4.24 -3.91
CA GLU A 99 -9.26 -4.11 -2.45
C GLU A 99 -8.73 -2.75 -1.99
N ALA A 100 -7.58 -2.32 -2.54
CA ALA A 100 -7.02 -1.01 -2.25
C ALA A 100 -7.93 0.13 -2.71
N ALA A 101 -8.47 0.04 -3.94
CA ALA A 101 -9.39 1.02 -4.50
C ALA A 101 -10.66 1.15 -3.66
N ARG A 102 -11.24 0.03 -3.23
CA ARG A 102 -12.41 0.05 -2.33
C ARG A 102 -12.13 0.79 -1.02
N ARG A 103 -10.92 0.68 -0.47
CA ARG A 103 -10.53 1.40 0.74
C ARG A 103 -10.34 2.90 0.52
N ILE A 104 -9.76 3.27 -0.62
CA ILE A 104 -9.38 4.66 -0.91
C ILE A 104 -10.56 5.47 -1.44
N TYR A 105 -11.36 4.85 -2.33
CA TYR A 105 -12.43 5.53 -3.06
C TYR A 105 -13.84 5.15 -2.59
N LYS A 106 -13.95 4.33 -1.53
CA LYS A 106 -15.25 3.97 -0.97
C LYS A 106 -15.95 5.23 -0.47
N GLU A 107 -17.17 5.43 -0.91
CA GLU A 107 -18.12 6.45 -0.44
C GLU A 107 -18.15 6.54 1.09
N PRO A 108 -18.58 7.67 1.65
CA PRO A 108 -18.24 8.10 3.00
C PRO A 108 -18.34 6.96 3.99
N PHE A 109 -17.30 6.80 4.80
CA PHE A 109 -17.27 5.78 5.84
C PHE A 109 -18.61 5.73 6.55
N PRO A 110 -19.25 4.57 6.70
CA PRO A 110 -20.48 4.47 7.46
C PRO A 110 -20.28 5.18 8.79
N LYS A 111 -21.26 5.97 9.22
CA LYS A 111 -21.19 6.64 10.53
C LYS A 111 -20.83 5.55 11.54
N TRP A 112 -19.79 5.81 12.34
CA TRP A 112 -19.41 4.89 13.38
C TRP A 112 -20.58 4.65 14.32
N ASP A 113 -20.88 3.38 14.58
CA ASP A 113 -22.00 2.94 15.42
C ASP A 113 -21.67 2.94 16.93
N GLY A 114 -20.48 3.42 17.31
CA GLY A 114 -19.99 3.41 18.69
C GLY A 114 -19.28 2.09 19.07
N THR A 115 -19.22 1.12 18.17
CA THR A 115 -18.65 -0.21 18.45
C THR A 115 -17.18 -0.28 18.05
N TRP A 116 -16.35 -0.83 18.93
CA TRP A 116 -14.96 -1.17 18.64
C TRP A 116 -14.80 -2.68 18.53
N TRP A 117 -14.15 -3.10 17.45
CA TRP A 117 -13.78 -4.50 17.23
C TRP A 117 -12.36 -4.73 17.70
N ILE A 118 -12.17 -5.72 18.57
CA ILE A 118 -10.86 -6.05 19.13
C ILE A 118 -10.46 -7.43 18.63
N LEU A 119 -9.25 -7.54 18.09
CA LEU A 119 -8.62 -8.80 17.70
C LEU A 119 -7.49 -9.12 18.67
N LEU A 120 -7.60 -10.26 19.31
CA LEU A 120 -6.56 -10.83 20.15
C LEU A 120 -6.02 -12.09 19.50
N TYR A 121 -4.69 -12.25 19.46
CA TYR A 121 -4.08 -13.48 18.97
C TYR A 121 -2.86 -13.87 19.78
N HIS A 122 -2.52 -15.15 19.74
CA HIS A 122 -1.28 -15.67 20.26
C HIS A 122 -0.55 -16.44 19.15
N ILE A 123 0.66 -16.00 18.80
CA ILE A 123 1.54 -16.68 17.85
C ILE A 123 2.88 -16.92 18.54
N PRO A 124 3.27 -18.21 18.72
CA PRO A 124 4.50 -18.56 19.41
C PRO A 124 5.73 -18.00 18.70
N GLU A 125 6.85 -17.83 19.42
CA GLU A 125 8.06 -17.18 18.89
C GLU A 125 8.69 -17.97 17.72
N ASN A 126 8.60 -19.28 17.71
CA ASN A 126 9.06 -20.13 16.60
C ASN A 126 8.29 -19.88 15.29
N LYS A 127 7.15 -19.18 15.34
CA LYS A 127 6.34 -18.76 14.18
C LYS A 127 6.35 -17.24 13.96
N ARG A 128 7.40 -16.55 14.37
CA ARG A 128 7.55 -15.09 14.26
C ARG A 128 7.24 -14.56 12.86
N HIS A 129 7.64 -15.27 11.80
CA HIS A 129 7.36 -14.85 10.43
C HIS A 129 5.86 -14.75 10.10
N LEU A 130 5.03 -15.63 10.68
CA LEU A 130 3.56 -15.57 10.54
C LEU A 130 2.99 -14.37 11.31
N ARG A 131 3.54 -14.08 12.50
CA ARG A 131 3.15 -12.89 13.27
C ARG A 131 3.43 -11.61 12.51
N GLU A 132 4.59 -11.48 11.89
CA GLU A 132 4.93 -10.31 11.07
C GLU A 132 4.06 -10.20 9.80
N LYS A 133 3.71 -11.34 9.19
CA LYS A 133 2.77 -11.37 8.07
C LYS A 133 1.39 -10.89 8.49
N LEU A 134 0.85 -11.44 9.59
CA LEU A 134 -0.45 -11.06 10.13
C LEU A 134 -0.51 -9.57 10.49
N ARG A 135 0.51 -9.04 11.16
CA ARG A 135 0.59 -7.60 11.50
C ARG A 135 0.51 -6.70 10.26
N LYS A 136 1.18 -7.07 9.17
CA LYS A 136 1.10 -6.34 7.90
C LYS A 136 -0.30 -6.37 7.32
N GLU A 137 -0.95 -7.52 7.32
CA GLU A 137 -2.32 -7.66 6.82
C GLU A 137 -3.33 -6.91 7.70
N LEU A 138 -3.20 -6.96 9.03
CA LEU A 138 -4.04 -6.19 9.94
C LEU A 138 -3.89 -4.68 9.73
N THR A 139 -2.64 -4.20 9.62
CA THR A 139 -2.39 -2.78 9.30
C THR A 139 -3.01 -2.42 7.94
N TRP A 140 -2.84 -3.28 6.94
CA TRP A 140 -3.43 -3.10 5.62
C TRP A 140 -4.96 -3.06 5.68
N SER A 141 -5.58 -3.89 6.50
CA SER A 141 -7.04 -3.95 6.65
C SER A 141 -7.63 -2.78 7.48
N GLY A 142 -6.79 -1.95 8.10
CA GLY A 142 -7.24 -0.79 8.86
C GLY A 142 -7.39 -1.02 10.36
N PHE A 143 -6.74 -2.06 10.89
CA PHE A 143 -6.57 -2.21 12.34
C PHE A 143 -5.43 -1.35 12.85
N GLY A 144 -5.62 -0.75 14.03
CA GLY A 144 -4.59 -0.09 14.83
C GLY A 144 -4.05 -1.02 15.91
N PRO A 145 -2.73 -1.06 16.19
CA PRO A 145 -2.19 -1.85 17.28
C PRO A 145 -2.45 -1.18 18.63
N LEU A 146 -3.02 -1.92 19.59
CA LEU A 146 -3.06 -1.55 21.01
C LEU A 146 -1.87 -2.14 21.77
N SER A 147 -1.44 -3.33 21.38
CA SER A 147 -0.25 -4.00 21.92
C SER A 147 0.31 -4.99 20.87
N ASN A 148 1.34 -5.75 21.25
CA ASN A 148 1.95 -6.72 20.35
C ASN A 148 1.00 -7.80 19.82
N SER A 149 -0.06 -8.12 20.58
CA SER A 149 -1.03 -9.18 20.24
C SER A 149 -2.48 -8.71 20.30
N CYS A 150 -2.71 -7.40 20.46
CA CYS A 150 -4.03 -6.80 20.54
C CYS A 150 -4.18 -5.68 19.51
N TRP A 151 -5.21 -5.77 18.70
CA TRP A 151 -5.49 -4.83 17.61
C TRP A 151 -6.94 -4.37 17.68
N ILE A 152 -7.21 -3.14 17.24
CA ILE A 152 -8.53 -2.51 17.32
C ILE A 152 -8.90 -1.86 15.99
N THR A 153 -10.18 -1.88 15.67
CA THR A 153 -10.74 -1.17 14.51
C THR A 153 -12.18 -0.71 14.83
N PRO A 154 -12.62 0.44 14.31
CA PRO A 154 -14.02 0.86 14.39
C PRO A 154 -14.91 0.16 13.33
N ASN A 155 -14.32 -0.61 12.41
CA ASN A 155 -15.04 -1.24 11.31
C ASN A 155 -15.25 -2.73 11.57
N ASN A 156 -16.44 -3.25 11.21
CA ASN A 156 -16.67 -4.69 11.21
C ASN A 156 -15.92 -5.34 10.04
N LEU A 157 -14.77 -5.94 10.34
CA LEU A 157 -13.89 -6.61 9.39
C LEU A 157 -13.84 -8.13 9.61
N GLN A 158 -14.91 -8.71 10.16
CA GLN A 158 -14.96 -10.15 10.47
C GLN A 158 -14.80 -11.03 9.22
N LYS A 159 -15.33 -10.58 8.07
CA LYS A 159 -15.17 -11.30 6.80
C LYS A 159 -13.71 -11.32 6.33
N GLU A 160 -13.04 -10.18 6.44
CA GLU A 160 -11.63 -10.02 6.09
C GLU A 160 -10.73 -10.88 6.98
N ILE A 161 -11.02 -10.94 8.28
CA ILE A 161 -10.28 -11.78 9.24
C ILE A 161 -10.47 -13.27 8.91
N ASN A 162 -11.70 -13.69 8.62
CA ASN A 162 -11.97 -15.09 8.27
C ASN A 162 -11.27 -15.55 6.99
N MET A 163 -10.88 -14.63 6.10
CA MET A 163 -10.08 -14.93 4.91
C MET A 163 -8.56 -14.95 5.19
N MET A 164 -8.11 -14.44 6.35
CA MET A 164 -6.69 -14.40 6.73
C MET A 164 -6.25 -15.63 7.55
N ILE A 165 -7.19 -16.33 8.14
CA ILE A 165 -6.97 -17.52 8.98
C ILE A 165 -7.14 -18.78 8.16
#